data_e3b2603b27bcaa585116f3fe556e148c
#
_entry.id   e3b2603b27bcaa585116f3fe556e148c
#
_cell.length_a   1.000
_cell.length_b   1.000
_cell.length_c   1.000
_cell.angle_alpha   90.00
_cell.angle_beta   90.00
_cell.angle_gamma   90.00
#
_symmetry.space_group_name_H-M   'P 1'
#
loop_
_entity.id
_entity.type
_entity.pdbx_description
1 polymer ?
#
loop_
_entity_poly.entity_id
_entity_poly.type
_entity_poly.pdbx_seq_one_letter_code
_entity_poly.pdbx_strand_id
1 'polypeptide(L)'
;MSGTRFRFVGAIDALTAADRQTLFDRSTSADARIREQTAAIVARVQRDGDTALRAMAAEFDGTTLGALEIPRAEWERARDAMPLALRCALERTVQNVRTAHTAFLPRSVEVETEPGIVVGRRPDALQRVGVYAPGGRAAYPSSLIMGVVPAKVAGVREVIVCSPASSTGRPSDVVLGAAALAGADRLFAIGGAGAIAAMAYGTASVPRVDRIVGPGNAWVAEAKLQCAGAVAIDSPAGPSELLVIADDSANPHIVAREMLAQAEHDPRAAVVCVAVGADVASLVRSAIDALLPSAARRDIITVAFAFAGAVLHADSLHAAVDFANSWAAEHLLLALTPELLDATLAAVRNAGTVFIGDTTSVAFGDYMTGANHVLPTGGLARCYSGLSTLDFIRWTSWQRVTRQAAASLAADVGRVAESEGLPSHAAAARQWSAAR
;
A
#
# COMPACT_ATOMS: atom_id res chain seq x y z
N MET A 1 -11.36 -38.27 6.66
CA MET A 1 -10.27 -37.27 6.54
C MET A 1 -10.74 -36.05 7.31
N SER A 2 -9.97 -35.50 8.26
CA SER A 2 -10.34 -34.26 8.95
C SER A 2 -10.28 -33.14 7.94
N GLY A 3 -11.37 -32.37 7.80
CA GLY A 3 -11.44 -31.22 6.89
C GLY A 3 -10.42 -30.12 7.24
N THR A 4 -10.27 -29.13 6.37
CA THR A 4 -9.37 -27.97 6.56
C THR A 4 -9.71 -27.26 7.87
N ARG A 5 -8.68 -27.00 8.69
CA ARG A 5 -8.86 -26.34 9.98
C ARG A 5 -8.84 -24.84 9.77
N PHE A 6 -10.00 -24.20 9.83
CA PHE A 6 -10.14 -22.76 9.97
C PHE A 6 -10.16 -22.35 11.43
N ARG A 7 -9.69 -21.15 11.73
CA ARG A 7 -9.75 -20.60 13.07
C ARG A 7 -11.18 -20.29 13.50
N PHE A 8 -11.99 -19.74 12.57
CA PHE A 8 -13.38 -19.38 12.83
C PHE A 8 -14.31 -19.97 11.76
N VAL A 9 -15.41 -20.54 12.22
CA VAL A 9 -16.48 -21.11 11.37
C VAL A 9 -17.82 -20.90 12.05
N GLY A 10 -18.83 -20.49 11.30
CA GLY A 10 -20.21 -20.36 11.79
C GLY A 10 -20.85 -19.00 11.46
N ALA A 11 -21.89 -18.63 12.17
CA ALA A 11 -22.57 -17.35 11.96
C ALA A 11 -21.72 -16.19 12.48
N ILE A 12 -21.77 -15.05 11.77
CA ILE A 12 -21.07 -13.81 12.22
C ILE A 12 -21.55 -13.34 13.59
N ASP A 13 -22.83 -13.58 13.91
CA ASP A 13 -23.45 -13.18 15.18
C ASP A 13 -23.14 -14.15 16.32
N ALA A 14 -22.67 -15.36 16.01
CA ALA A 14 -22.22 -16.33 16.99
C ALA A 14 -20.76 -16.08 17.45
N LEU A 15 -20.02 -15.20 16.80
CA LEU A 15 -18.67 -14.83 17.24
C LEU A 15 -18.73 -14.13 18.59
N THR A 16 -18.02 -14.67 19.57
CA THR A 16 -17.88 -14.02 20.88
C THR A 16 -17.11 -12.70 20.75
N ALA A 17 -17.17 -11.85 21.76
CA ALA A 17 -16.38 -10.62 21.79
C ALA A 17 -14.86 -10.89 21.66
N ALA A 18 -14.37 -11.99 22.28
CA ALA A 18 -12.97 -12.42 22.19
C ALA A 18 -12.61 -12.93 20.79
N ASP A 19 -13.51 -13.67 20.13
CA ASP A 19 -13.30 -14.13 18.75
C ASP A 19 -13.28 -12.94 17.79
N ARG A 20 -14.22 -11.99 17.95
CA ARG A 20 -14.22 -10.74 17.16
C ARG A 20 -12.94 -9.95 17.38
N GLN A 21 -12.54 -9.72 18.62
CA GLN A 21 -11.28 -9.03 18.91
C GLN A 21 -10.10 -9.72 18.23
N THR A 22 -10.01 -11.04 18.31
CA THR A 22 -8.93 -11.81 17.69
C THR A 22 -8.95 -11.75 16.16
N LEU A 23 -10.13 -11.82 15.54
CA LEU A 23 -10.29 -11.77 14.09
C LEU A 23 -10.03 -10.37 13.51
N PHE A 24 -10.28 -9.33 14.32
CA PHE A 24 -10.13 -7.92 13.90
C PHE A 24 -8.78 -7.33 14.30
N ASP A 25 -8.10 -7.86 15.31
CA ASP A 25 -6.74 -7.44 15.68
C ASP A 25 -5.71 -8.09 14.75
N ARG A 26 -5.36 -7.38 13.71
CA ARG A 26 -4.38 -7.77 12.69
C ARG A 26 -3.17 -6.85 12.69
N SER A 27 -2.97 -6.13 13.81
CA SER A 27 -1.86 -5.19 13.97
C SER A 27 -0.51 -5.92 13.89
N THR A 28 0.42 -5.34 13.12
CA THR A 28 1.79 -5.85 12.96
C THR A 28 2.80 -5.19 13.88
N SER A 29 2.42 -4.10 14.57
CA SER A 29 3.32 -3.28 15.37
C SER A 29 3.43 -3.69 16.84
N ALA A 30 2.82 -4.81 17.25
CA ALA A 30 2.75 -5.22 18.65
C ALA A 30 4.03 -5.89 19.18
N ASP A 31 4.99 -6.29 18.33
CA ASP A 31 6.20 -7.00 18.76
C ASP A 31 7.29 -6.03 19.24
N ALA A 32 7.43 -5.94 20.57
CA ALA A 32 8.44 -5.09 21.21
C ALA A 32 9.89 -5.42 20.78
N ARG A 33 10.19 -6.70 20.50
CA ARG A 33 11.51 -7.14 20.04
C ARG A 33 11.81 -6.60 18.63
N ILE A 34 10.85 -6.68 17.72
CA ILE A 34 11.00 -6.12 16.36
C ILE A 34 11.24 -4.62 16.45
N ARG A 35 10.48 -3.92 17.30
CA ARG A 35 10.62 -2.48 17.51
C ARG A 35 12.02 -2.10 18.00
N GLU A 36 12.52 -2.78 19.02
CA GLU A 36 13.85 -2.52 19.58
C GLU A 36 14.98 -2.82 18.59
N GLN A 37 14.92 -3.98 17.93
CA GLN A 37 15.91 -4.36 16.93
C GLN A 37 15.92 -3.39 15.74
N THR A 38 14.74 -2.96 15.29
CA THR A 38 14.61 -1.99 14.20
C THR A 38 15.20 -0.63 14.60
N ALA A 39 14.95 -0.16 15.83
CA ALA A 39 15.53 1.07 16.33
C ALA A 39 17.06 1.02 16.33
N ALA A 40 17.64 -0.11 16.74
CA ALA A 40 19.09 -0.31 16.71
C ALA A 40 19.65 -0.27 15.27
N ILE A 41 18.94 -0.87 14.30
CA ILE A 41 19.32 -0.84 12.88
C ILE A 41 19.26 0.60 12.34
N VAL A 42 18.17 1.32 12.59
CA VAL A 42 18.01 2.72 12.16
C VAL A 42 19.12 3.60 12.72
N ALA A 43 19.39 3.51 14.03
CA ALA A 43 20.45 4.28 14.68
C ALA A 43 21.85 3.93 14.12
N ARG A 44 22.11 2.66 13.80
CA ARG A 44 23.36 2.22 13.19
C ARG A 44 23.56 2.82 11.80
N VAL A 45 22.51 2.87 10.96
CA VAL A 45 22.58 3.50 9.63
C VAL A 45 22.81 5.01 9.75
N GLN A 46 22.13 5.69 10.67
CA GLN A 46 22.33 7.12 10.90
C GLN A 46 23.77 7.46 11.29
N ARG A 47 24.40 6.63 12.11
CA ARG A 47 25.76 6.86 12.60
C ARG A 47 26.84 6.46 11.59
N ASP A 48 26.71 5.29 10.96
CA ASP A 48 27.76 4.62 10.21
C ASP A 48 27.51 4.59 8.69
N GLY A 49 26.34 5.05 8.22
CA GLY A 49 25.98 5.21 6.80
C GLY A 49 26.20 3.95 5.96
N ASP A 50 26.90 4.11 4.85
CA ASP A 50 27.20 3.01 3.90
C ASP A 50 27.96 1.85 4.54
N THR A 51 28.79 2.11 5.53
CA THR A 51 29.54 1.06 6.24
C THR A 51 28.57 0.13 6.99
N ALA A 52 27.56 0.70 7.64
CA ALA A 52 26.50 -0.09 8.27
C ALA A 52 25.73 -0.93 7.27
N LEU A 53 25.38 -0.37 6.11
CA LEU A 53 24.63 -1.08 5.07
C LEU A 53 25.41 -2.29 4.51
N ARG A 54 26.71 -2.13 4.26
CA ARG A 54 27.56 -3.25 3.81
C ARG A 54 27.71 -4.33 4.88
N ALA A 55 27.88 -3.93 6.15
CA ALA A 55 27.94 -4.88 7.25
C ALA A 55 26.65 -5.65 7.43
N MET A 56 25.49 -4.99 7.30
CA MET A 56 24.16 -5.63 7.35
C MET A 56 23.93 -6.60 6.20
N ALA A 57 24.37 -6.28 4.97
CA ALA A 57 24.28 -7.20 3.85
C ALA A 57 25.10 -8.48 4.10
N ALA A 58 26.28 -8.38 4.70
CA ALA A 58 27.05 -9.54 5.09
C ALA A 58 26.39 -10.34 6.22
N GLU A 59 25.82 -9.65 7.21
CA GLU A 59 25.21 -10.25 8.40
C GLU A 59 23.86 -10.92 8.10
N PHE A 60 22.97 -10.25 7.32
CA PHE A 60 21.58 -10.69 7.12
C PHE A 60 21.35 -11.37 5.76
N ASP A 61 22.05 -10.94 4.72
CA ASP A 61 21.90 -11.46 3.37
C ASP A 61 23.02 -12.43 2.96
N GLY A 62 24.05 -12.59 3.81
CA GLY A 62 25.20 -13.46 3.56
C GLY A 62 26.04 -13.04 2.35
N THR A 63 26.00 -11.77 1.96
CA THR A 63 26.66 -11.27 0.77
C THR A 63 27.54 -10.06 1.05
N THR A 64 28.70 -9.99 0.37
CA THR A 64 29.61 -8.85 0.45
C THR A 64 29.30 -7.86 -0.66
N LEU A 65 28.90 -6.64 -0.31
CA LEU A 65 28.61 -5.57 -1.25
C LEU A 65 29.84 -4.69 -1.50
N GLY A 66 30.17 -4.47 -2.76
CA GLY A 66 31.10 -3.43 -3.20
C GLY A 66 30.40 -2.07 -3.30
N ALA A 67 29.98 -1.69 -4.49
CA ALA A 67 29.10 -0.55 -4.69
C ALA A 67 27.67 -0.90 -4.24
N LEU A 68 27.01 0.05 -3.57
CA LEU A 68 25.59 -0.12 -3.17
C LEU A 68 24.66 0.15 -4.35
N GLU A 69 25.03 1.07 -5.23
CA GLU A 69 24.28 1.40 -6.43
C GLU A 69 24.63 0.45 -7.58
N ILE A 70 23.61 -0.08 -8.23
CA ILE A 70 23.76 -0.96 -9.41
C ILE A 70 23.77 -0.10 -10.68
N PRO A 71 24.80 -0.23 -11.54
CA PRO A 71 24.86 0.54 -12.77
C PRO A 71 23.68 0.29 -13.71
N ARG A 72 23.15 1.34 -14.32
CA ARG A 72 21.98 1.26 -15.22
C ARG A 72 22.16 0.25 -16.35
N ALA A 73 23.37 0.13 -16.91
CA ALA A 73 23.66 -0.84 -17.94
C ALA A 73 23.40 -2.30 -17.52
N GLU A 74 23.43 -2.61 -16.21
CA GLU A 74 23.08 -3.94 -15.71
C GLU A 74 21.57 -4.19 -15.77
N TRP A 75 20.76 -3.17 -15.47
CA TRP A 75 19.30 -3.29 -15.55
C TRP A 75 18.83 -3.47 -17.00
N GLU A 76 19.44 -2.72 -17.92
CA GLU A 76 19.14 -2.79 -19.34
C GLU A 76 19.53 -4.16 -19.91
N ARG A 77 20.69 -4.68 -19.53
CA ARG A 77 21.07 -6.07 -19.90
C ARG A 77 20.09 -7.09 -19.33
N ALA A 78 19.69 -6.95 -18.06
CA ALA A 78 18.74 -7.85 -17.43
C ALA A 78 17.35 -7.79 -18.12
N ARG A 79 16.87 -6.60 -18.48
CA ARG A 79 15.65 -6.43 -19.29
C ARG A 79 15.77 -7.14 -20.65
N ASP A 80 16.86 -6.93 -21.35
CA ASP A 80 17.06 -7.47 -22.71
C ASP A 80 17.27 -8.98 -22.71
N ALA A 81 17.82 -9.53 -21.62
CA ALA A 81 18.00 -10.97 -21.42
C ALA A 81 16.73 -11.69 -20.91
N MET A 82 15.67 -10.97 -20.52
CA MET A 82 14.42 -11.60 -20.09
C MET A 82 13.79 -12.46 -21.18
N PRO A 83 13.15 -13.60 -20.82
CA PRO A 83 12.27 -14.30 -21.74
C PRO A 83 11.24 -13.34 -22.33
N LEU A 84 11.06 -13.35 -23.65
CA LEU A 84 10.21 -12.39 -24.36
C LEU A 84 8.79 -12.34 -23.79
N ALA A 85 8.21 -13.51 -23.48
CA ALA A 85 6.84 -13.59 -22.92
C ALA A 85 6.72 -12.87 -21.56
N LEU A 86 7.73 -13.01 -20.68
CA LEU A 86 7.75 -12.33 -19.39
C LEU A 86 7.94 -10.82 -19.59
N ARG A 87 8.85 -10.42 -20.45
CA ARG A 87 9.06 -8.99 -20.75
C ARG A 87 7.79 -8.33 -21.27
N CYS A 88 7.12 -8.94 -22.25
CA CYS A 88 5.84 -8.43 -22.77
C CYS A 88 4.75 -8.34 -21.68
N ALA A 89 4.68 -9.31 -20.76
CA ALA A 89 3.74 -9.28 -19.65
C ALA A 89 4.03 -8.10 -18.70
N LEU A 90 5.31 -7.87 -18.33
CA LEU A 90 5.68 -6.73 -17.48
C LEU A 90 5.50 -5.38 -18.19
N GLU A 91 5.79 -5.29 -19.50
CA GLU A 91 5.50 -4.10 -20.29
C GLU A 91 4.00 -3.76 -20.29
N ARG A 92 3.14 -4.79 -20.43
CA ARG A 92 1.69 -4.64 -20.35
C ARG A 92 1.27 -4.18 -18.95
N THR A 93 1.84 -4.74 -17.88
CA THR A 93 1.61 -4.29 -16.50
C THR A 93 1.96 -2.80 -16.35
N VAL A 94 3.16 -2.40 -16.78
CA VAL A 94 3.63 -0.99 -16.74
C VAL A 94 2.66 -0.08 -17.49
N GLN A 95 2.20 -0.49 -18.68
CA GLN A 95 1.29 0.30 -19.49
C GLN A 95 -0.09 0.46 -18.83
N ASN A 96 -0.65 -0.61 -18.27
CA ASN A 96 -1.96 -0.57 -17.61
C ASN A 96 -1.91 0.28 -16.34
N VAL A 97 -0.88 0.11 -15.51
CA VAL A 97 -0.65 0.95 -14.31
C VAL A 97 -0.51 2.42 -14.72
N ARG A 98 0.28 2.71 -15.76
CA ARG A 98 0.44 4.08 -16.28
C ARG A 98 -0.89 4.67 -16.73
N THR A 99 -1.69 3.90 -17.47
CA THR A 99 -2.99 4.35 -18.00
C THR A 99 -3.94 4.72 -16.85
N ALA A 100 -4.12 3.82 -15.89
CA ALA A 100 -5.00 4.05 -14.74
C ALA A 100 -4.52 5.25 -13.90
N HIS A 101 -3.24 5.28 -13.55
CA HIS A 101 -2.67 6.31 -12.69
C HIS A 101 -2.58 7.69 -13.37
N THR A 102 -2.52 7.75 -14.69
CA THR A 102 -2.64 9.02 -15.43
C THR A 102 -4.05 9.60 -15.30
N ALA A 103 -5.08 8.76 -15.31
CA ALA A 103 -6.46 9.20 -15.10
C ALA A 103 -6.72 9.71 -13.67
N PHE A 104 -5.92 9.27 -12.69
CA PHE A 104 -6.02 9.71 -11.29
C PHE A 104 -5.27 11.00 -10.98
N LEU A 105 -4.57 11.59 -11.95
CA LEU A 105 -3.86 12.86 -11.72
C LEU A 105 -4.84 13.99 -11.41
N PRO A 106 -4.67 14.69 -10.28
CA PRO A 106 -5.54 15.80 -9.94
C PRO A 106 -5.18 17.06 -10.73
N ARG A 107 -6.14 17.95 -10.84
CA ARG A 107 -5.97 19.26 -11.49
C ARG A 107 -5.88 20.38 -10.46
N SER A 108 -5.27 21.50 -10.87
CA SER A 108 -5.36 22.74 -10.09
C SER A 108 -6.81 23.17 -9.95
N VAL A 109 -7.16 23.71 -8.80
CA VAL A 109 -8.50 24.21 -8.48
C VAL A 109 -8.32 25.61 -7.91
N GLU A 110 -9.17 26.53 -8.34
CA GLU A 110 -9.29 27.86 -7.75
C GLU A 110 -10.76 28.24 -7.59
N VAL A 111 -11.05 29.03 -6.58
CA VAL A 111 -12.38 29.50 -6.23
C VAL A 111 -12.32 30.95 -5.79
N GLU A 112 -13.21 31.77 -6.30
CA GLU A 112 -13.43 33.11 -5.78
C GLU A 112 -14.42 33.02 -4.61
N THR A 113 -13.94 33.31 -3.39
CA THR A 113 -14.74 33.20 -2.15
C THR A 113 -15.58 34.45 -1.92
N GLU A 114 -15.06 35.61 -2.32
CA GLU A 114 -15.73 36.89 -2.39
C GLU A 114 -15.17 37.66 -3.58
N PRO A 115 -15.86 38.69 -4.09
CA PRO A 115 -15.35 39.51 -5.21
C PRO A 115 -13.93 40.02 -4.99
N GLY A 116 -12.99 39.54 -5.81
CA GLY A 116 -11.58 39.91 -5.73
C GLY A 116 -10.73 39.12 -4.73
N ILE A 117 -11.29 38.04 -4.12
CA ILE A 117 -10.57 37.11 -3.26
C ILE A 117 -10.57 35.72 -3.89
N VAL A 118 -9.43 35.31 -4.42
CA VAL A 118 -9.25 34.01 -5.07
C VAL A 118 -8.34 33.14 -4.21
N VAL A 119 -8.82 31.93 -3.87
CA VAL A 119 -8.06 30.89 -3.19
C VAL A 119 -7.87 29.75 -4.18
N GLY A 120 -6.65 29.25 -4.31
CA GLY A 120 -6.36 28.13 -5.18
C GLY A 120 -5.42 27.13 -4.55
N ARG A 121 -5.41 25.95 -5.14
CA ARG A 121 -4.39 24.94 -4.84
C ARG A 121 -3.97 24.23 -6.12
N ARG A 122 -2.70 23.87 -6.19
CA ARG A 122 -2.13 23.10 -7.29
C ARG A 122 -1.42 21.86 -6.78
N PRO A 123 -1.43 20.76 -7.55
CA PRO A 123 -0.63 19.59 -7.25
C PRO A 123 0.83 19.84 -7.68
N ASP A 124 1.76 19.64 -6.77
CA ASP A 124 3.20 19.68 -7.03
C ASP A 124 3.80 18.30 -6.76
N ALA A 125 4.49 17.70 -7.72
CA ALA A 125 5.18 16.44 -7.54
C ALA A 125 6.28 16.54 -6.46
N LEU A 126 6.51 15.45 -5.72
CA LEU A 126 7.65 15.31 -4.82
C LEU A 126 8.95 15.33 -5.62
N GLN A 127 10.05 15.76 -4.99
CA GLN A 127 11.35 15.86 -5.66
C GLN A 127 11.98 14.49 -5.83
N ARG A 128 12.03 13.70 -4.74
CA ARG A 128 12.65 12.37 -4.73
C ARG A 128 11.82 11.39 -3.91
N VAL A 129 11.62 10.20 -4.44
CA VAL A 129 10.86 9.13 -3.80
C VAL A 129 11.70 7.86 -3.75
N GLY A 130 11.61 7.14 -2.64
CA GLY A 130 12.19 5.83 -2.45
C GLY A 130 11.14 4.74 -2.58
N VAL A 131 11.39 3.77 -3.44
CA VAL A 131 10.57 2.58 -3.60
C VAL A 131 11.32 1.39 -3.01
N TYR A 132 10.75 0.76 -1.99
CA TYR A 132 11.26 -0.48 -1.46
C TYR A 132 10.63 -1.66 -2.21
N ALA A 133 11.45 -2.43 -2.90
CA ALA A 133 11.03 -3.66 -3.57
C ALA A 133 11.53 -4.87 -2.76
N PRO A 134 10.64 -5.69 -2.17
CA PRO A 134 11.05 -6.86 -1.40
C PRO A 134 11.87 -7.85 -2.23
N GLY A 135 12.70 -8.63 -1.55
CA GLY A 135 13.49 -9.72 -2.10
C GLY A 135 13.68 -10.82 -1.05
N GLY A 136 14.52 -11.80 -1.33
CA GLY A 136 14.83 -12.91 -0.43
C GLY A 136 14.12 -14.19 -0.84
N ARG A 137 12.93 -14.50 -0.31
CA ARG A 137 12.20 -15.74 -0.64
C ARG A 137 11.65 -15.77 -2.08
N ALA A 138 11.30 -14.60 -2.62
CA ALA A 138 10.84 -14.43 -3.99
C ALA A 138 11.25 -13.05 -4.50
N ALA A 139 11.30 -12.89 -5.82
CA ALA A 139 11.45 -11.59 -6.47
C ALA A 139 10.07 -10.98 -6.70
N TYR A 140 9.91 -9.68 -6.42
CA TYR A 140 8.65 -8.96 -6.55
C TYR A 140 8.76 -7.80 -7.56
N PRO A 141 8.90 -8.09 -8.87
CA PRO A 141 8.95 -7.06 -9.91
C PRO A 141 7.66 -6.23 -9.96
N SER A 142 6.52 -6.82 -9.62
CA SER A 142 5.24 -6.13 -9.55
C SER A 142 5.23 -5.02 -8.51
N SER A 143 5.71 -5.26 -7.29
CA SER A 143 5.77 -4.24 -6.24
C SER A 143 6.66 -3.06 -6.63
N LEU A 144 7.76 -3.33 -7.36
CA LEU A 144 8.60 -2.28 -7.92
C LEU A 144 7.80 -1.43 -8.93
N ILE A 145 7.11 -2.08 -9.88
CA ILE A 145 6.29 -1.39 -10.90
C ILE A 145 5.21 -0.55 -10.24
N MET A 146 4.51 -1.09 -9.22
CA MET A 146 3.44 -0.41 -8.48
C MET A 146 3.93 0.82 -7.70
N GLY A 147 5.19 0.88 -7.31
CA GLY A 147 5.78 2.06 -6.69
C GLY A 147 6.33 3.06 -7.71
N VAL A 148 7.10 2.56 -8.70
CA VAL A 148 7.84 3.43 -9.63
C VAL A 148 6.91 4.11 -10.65
N VAL A 149 5.99 3.35 -11.27
CA VAL A 149 5.17 3.88 -12.37
C VAL A 149 4.25 5.03 -11.92
N PRO A 150 3.50 4.91 -10.80
CA PRO A 150 2.69 6.03 -10.31
C PRO A 150 3.52 7.26 -9.92
N ALA A 151 4.72 7.05 -9.34
CA ALA A 151 5.63 8.14 -9.02
C ALA A 151 6.10 8.89 -10.28
N LYS A 152 6.47 8.16 -11.33
CA LYS A 152 6.86 8.77 -12.63
C LYS A 152 5.66 9.47 -13.30
N VAL A 153 4.47 8.90 -13.22
CA VAL A 153 3.23 9.54 -13.73
C VAL A 153 2.93 10.84 -12.98
N ALA A 154 3.12 10.86 -11.67
CA ALA A 154 2.96 12.07 -10.85
C ALA A 154 3.99 13.16 -11.17
N GLY A 155 5.06 12.86 -11.91
CA GLY A 155 6.11 13.81 -12.28
C GLY A 155 7.25 13.90 -11.26
N VAL A 156 7.43 12.87 -10.40
CA VAL A 156 8.57 12.82 -9.48
C VAL A 156 9.88 12.86 -10.25
N ARG A 157 10.75 13.80 -9.86
CA ARG A 157 12.00 14.06 -10.58
C ARG A 157 12.96 12.87 -10.51
N GLU A 158 13.11 12.27 -9.32
CA GLU A 158 14.02 11.16 -9.09
C GLU A 158 13.33 10.07 -8.26
N VAL A 159 13.18 8.88 -8.85
CA VAL A 159 12.64 7.69 -8.19
C VAL A 159 13.77 6.70 -7.99
N ILE A 160 14.15 6.48 -6.73
CA ILE A 160 15.18 5.51 -6.36
C ILE A 160 14.53 4.21 -5.89
N VAL A 161 15.14 3.10 -6.20
CA VAL A 161 14.69 1.77 -5.77
C VAL A 161 15.72 1.17 -4.84
N CYS A 162 15.28 0.59 -3.71
CA CYS A 162 16.09 -0.27 -2.86
C CYS A 162 15.51 -1.69 -2.87
N SER A 163 16.34 -2.68 -3.17
CA SER A 163 15.98 -4.09 -3.15
C SER A 163 17.12 -4.92 -2.59
N PRO A 164 16.85 -5.94 -1.75
CA PRO A 164 17.89 -6.76 -1.16
C PRO A 164 18.77 -7.41 -2.23
N ALA A 165 20.06 -7.53 -1.94
CA ALA A 165 20.96 -8.32 -2.77
C ALA A 165 20.69 -9.82 -2.59
N SER A 166 20.86 -10.58 -3.67
CA SER A 166 20.98 -12.04 -3.63
C SER A 166 22.42 -12.44 -3.27
N SER A 167 22.69 -13.73 -3.24
CA SER A 167 24.05 -14.27 -3.07
C SER A 167 25.06 -13.78 -4.13
N THR A 168 24.58 -13.20 -5.24
CA THR A 168 25.43 -12.60 -6.28
C THR A 168 25.82 -11.15 -6.01
N GLY A 169 25.42 -10.57 -4.87
CA GLY A 169 25.70 -9.18 -4.53
C GLY A 169 24.81 -8.16 -5.23
N ARG A 170 23.77 -8.59 -5.93
CA ARG A 170 22.80 -7.72 -6.62
C ARG A 170 21.38 -8.28 -6.55
N PRO A 171 20.34 -7.47 -6.74
CA PRO A 171 18.97 -7.95 -6.89
C PRO A 171 18.83 -8.91 -8.05
N SER A 172 17.76 -9.71 -8.05
CA SER A 172 17.49 -10.67 -9.13
C SER A 172 17.31 -9.97 -10.48
N ASP A 173 17.64 -10.67 -11.58
CA ASP A 173 17.54 -10.11 -12.93
C ASP A 173 16.13 -9.62 -13.28
N VAL A 174 15.09 -10.30 -12.77
CA VAL A 174 13.71 -9.87 -13.03
C VAL A 174 13.39 -8.53 -12.34
N VAL A 175 13.94 -8.26 -11.14
CA VAL A 175 13.81 -6.97 -10.46
C VAL A 175 14.58 -5.88 -11.19
N LEU A 176 15.82 -6.17 -11.63
CA LEU A 176 16.63 -5.24 -12.42
C LEU A 176 15.93 -4.85 -13.72
N GLY A 177 15.44 -5.84 -14.47
CA GLY A 177 14.72 -5.57 -15.71
C GLY A 177 13.41 -4.82 -15.50
N ALA A 178 12.66 -5.13 -14.44
CA ALA A 178 11.47 -4.38 -14.08
C ALA A 178 11.78 -2.92 -13.73
N ALA A 179 12.91 -2.64 -13.06
CA ALA A 179 13.34 -1.27 -12.78
C ALA A 179 13.61 -0.48 -14.08
N ALA A 180 14.22 -1.13 -15.07
CA ALA A 180 14.43 -0.53 -16.39
C ALA A 180 13.11 -0.26 -17.12
N LEU A 181 12.17 -1.24 -17.10
CA LEU A 181 10.85 -1.11 -17.75
C LEU A 181 9.97 -0.03 -17.08
N ALA A 182 9.97 0.02 -15.75
CA ALA A 182 9.18 0.99 -15.00
C ALA A 182 9.73 2.43 -15.07
N GLY A 183 11.01 2.60 -15.46
CA GLY A 183 11.66 3.90 -15.58
C GLY A 183 12.19 4.46 -14.26
N ALA A 184 12.69 3.60 -13.36
CA ALA A 184 13.42 4.02 -12.17
C ALA A 184 14.67 4.83 -12.55
N ASP A 185 15.11 5.74 -11.70
CA ASP A 185 16.28 6.59 -11.97
C ASP A 185 17.55 5.98 -11.35
N ARG A 186 17.47 5.41 -10.15
CA ARG A 186 18.58 4.75 -9.45
C ARG A 186 18.12 3.48 -8.75
N LEU A 187 19.01 2.51 -8.59
CA LEU A 187 18.74 1.26 -7.89
C LEU A 187 19.90 0.89 -6.98
N PHE A 188 19.56 0.52 -5.75
CA PHE A 188 20.52 0.14 -4.71
C PHE A 188 20.29 -1.29 -4.24
N ALA A 189 21.36 -2.06 -4.11
CA ALA A 189 21.36 -3.44 -3.63
C ALA A 189 21.35 -3.49 -2.10
N ILE A 190 20.34 -2.92 -1.46
CA ILE A 190 20.18 -2.87 -0.02
C ILE A 190 18.75 -3.24 0.37
N GLY A 191 18.61 -3.97 1.48
CA GLY A 191 17.35 -4.51 1.95
C GLY A 191 17.00 -4.17 3.40
N GLY A 192 15.82 -4.63 3.81
CA GLY A 192 15.37 -4.57 5.19
C GLY A 192 15.21 -3.16 5.78
N ALA A 193 15.21 -3.09 7.10
CA ALA A 193 15.12 -1.83 7.84
C ALA A 193 16.28 -0.86 7.52
N GLY A 194 17.45 -1.40 7.14
CA GLY A 194 18.61 -0.61 6.72
C GLY A 194 18.34 0.23 5.48
N ALA A 195 17.65 -0.33 4.48
CA ALA A 195 17.26 0.38 3.26
C ALA A 195 16.29 1.53 3.57
N ILE A 196 15.32 1.29 4.46
CA ILE A 196 14.36 2.33 4.90
C ILE A 196 15.10 3.47 5.60
N ALA A 197 15.99 3.15 6.54
CA ALA A 197 16.79 4.16 7.24
C ALA A 197 17.69 4.95 6.27
N ALA A 198 18.32 4.26 5.30
CA ALA A 198 19.16 4.93 4.30
C ALA A 198 18.36 5.91 3.43
N MET A 199 17.17 5.53 2.97
CA MET A 199 16.27 6.42 2.22
C MET A 199 15.74 7.58 3.08
N ALA A 200 15.46 7.34 4.37
CA ALA A 200 14.91 8.36 5.27
C ALA A 200 15.93 9.44 5.64
N TYR A 201 17.17 9.07 5.92
CA TYR A 201 18.17 9.98 6.45
C TYR A 201 19.26 10.35 5.44
N GLY A 202 19.43 9.56 4.40
CA GLY A 202 20.52 9.68 3.44
C GLY A 202 21.82 9.05 3.97
N THR A 203 22.67 8.61 3.04
CA THR A 203 24.04 8.16 3.31
C THR A 203 24.97 8.75 2.23
N ALA A 204 26.24 8.38 2.21
CA ALA A 204 27.15 8.83 1.16
C ALA A 204 26.71 8.39 -0.25
N SER A 205 26.14 7.17 -0.38
CA SER A 205 25.68 6.63 -1.67
C SER A 205 24.19 6.82 -1.92
N VAL A 206 23.35 6.67 -0.88
CA VAL A 206 21.89 6.71 -0.98
C VAL A 206 21.37 8.09 -0.62
N PRO A 207 20.76 8.82 -1.57
CA PRO A 207 20.23 10.14 -1.26
C PRO A 207 18.97 10.05 -0.39
N ARG A 208 18.80 11.02 0.52
CA ARG A 208 17.55 11.17 1.28
C ARG A 208 16.38 11.43 0.34
N VAL A 209 15.22 10.85 0.67
CA VAL A 209 13.97 10.98 -0.09
C VAL A 209 12.90 11.75 0.67
N ASP A 210 11.87 12.22 -0.04
CA ASP A 210 10.72 12.92 0.53
C ASP A 210 9.64 11.95 1.00
N ARG A 211 9.53 10.77 0.35
CA ARG A 211 8.60 9.70 0.70
C ARG A 211 9.20 8.33 0.41
N ILE A 212 8.88 7.35 1.25
CA ILE A 212 9.22 5.94 1.06
C ILE A 212 7.92 5.16 0.87
N VAL A 213 7.87 4.33 -0.18
CA VAL A 213 6.72 3.47 -0.48
C VAL A 213 7.17 2.03 -0.76
N GLY A 214 6.24 1.12 -0.70
CA GLY A 214 6.43 -0.30 -1.03
C GLY A 214 6.26 -1.23 0.16
N PRO A 215 5.79 -2.47 -0.08
CA PRO A 215 5.56 -3.47 0.95
C PRO A 215 6.89 -4.04 1.48
N GLY A 216 6.84 -4.66 2.65
CA GLY A 216 7.99 -5.33 3.24
C GLY A 216 7.62 -6.20 4.43
N ASN A 217 8.62 -6.87 5.00
CA ASN A 217 8.42 -7.66 6.21
C ASN A 217 8.22 -6.76 7.45
N ALA A 218 7.99 -7.38 8.61
CA ALA A 218 7.70 -6.65 9.85
C ALA A 218 8.79 -5.64 10.24
N TRP A 219 10.08 -5.90 9.96
CA TRP A 219 11.17 -4.94 10.22
C TRP A 219 11.13 -3.75 9.26
N VAL A 220 10.75 -3.96 8.01
CA VAL A 220 10.56 -2.87 7.03
C VAL A 220 9.37 -2.00 7.40
N ALA A 221 8.25 -2.62 7.78
CA ALA A 221 7.07 -1.90 8.24
C ALA A 221 7.36 -1.07 9.50
N GLU A 222 8.03 -1.67 10.48
CA GLU A 222 8.43 -0.99 11.71
C GLU A 222 9.44 0.15 11.44
N ALA A 223 10.42 -0.07 10.55
CA ALA A 223 11.37 0.98 10.18
C ALA A 223 10.68 2.17 9.51
N LYS A 224 9.68 1.94 8.65
CA LYS A 224 8.87 3.02 8.06
C LYS A 224 8.17 3.81 9.16
N LEU A 225 7.54 3.15 10.13
CA LEU A 225 6.87 3.81 11.26
C LEU A 225 7.87 4.66 12.09
N GLN A 226 9.03 4.12 12.42
CA GLN A 226 10.06 4.85 13.19
C GLN A 226 10.65 6.03 12.41
N CYS A 227 10.72 5.94 11.10
CA CYS A 227 11.23 7.02 10.23
C CYS A 227 10.14 8.04 9.82
N ALA A 228 8.85 7.81 10.12
CA ALA A 228 7.73 8.64 9.66
C ALA A 228 7.81 10.11 10.11
N GLY A 229 8.57 10.41 11.17
CA GLY A 229 8.85 11.79 11.60
C GLY A 229 9.90 12.51 10.75
N ALA A 230 10.70 11.78 9.97
CA ALA A 230 11.78 12.32 9.14
C ALA A 230 11.45 12.28 7.64
N VAL A 231 10.61 11.36 7.21
CA VAL A 231 10.22 11.12 5.82
C VAL A 231 8.75 10.70 5.76
N ALA A 232 8.02 11.10 4.72
CA ALA A 232 6.66 10.58 4.53
C ALA A 232 6.71 9.09 4.15
N ILE A 233 5.70 8.33 4.56
CA ILE A 233 5.54 6.91 4.19
C ILE A 233 4.18 6.70 3.52
N ASP A 234 4.02 5.55 2.83
CA ASP A 234 2.71 5.01 2.49
C ASP A 234 2.00 4.44 3.74
N SER A 235 0.94 3.65 3.56
CA SER A 235 0.28 3.00 4.69
C SER A 235 1.22 2.00 5.39
N PRO A 236 1.16 1.86 6.72
CA PRO A 236 1.72 0.69 7.37
C PRO A 236 1.08 -0.58 6.79
N ALA A 237 1.90 -1.53 6.39
CA ALA A 237 1.44 -2.79 5.79
C ALA A 237 1.93 -3.98 6.57
N GLY A 238 1.04 -4.94 6.79
CA GLY A 238 1.30 -6.23 7.39
C GLY A 238 1.15 -7.38 6.40
N PRO A 239 0.92 -8.60 6.88
CA PRO A 239 0.57 -9.74 6.04
C PRO A 239 -0.69 -9.47 5.23
N SER A 240 -0.74 -10.04 4.02
CA SER A 240 -1.85 -9.85 3.08
C SER A 240 -3.19 -10.33 3.62
N GLU A 241 -4.26 -9.67 3.18
CA GLU A 241 -5.62 -9.90 3.65
C GLU A 241 -6.60 -10.03 2.48
N LEU A 242 -7.56 -10.96 2.62
CA LEU A 242 -8.69 -11.08 1.71
C LEU A 242 -9.98 -11.26 2.51
N LEU A 243 -11.01 -10.50 2.17
CA LEU A 243 -12.37 -10.79 2.55
C LEU A 243 -13.20 -11.02 1.30
N VAL A 244 -13.95 -12.13 1.27
CA VAL A 244 -14.90 -12.44 0.21
C VAL A 244 -16.32 -12.35 0.78
N ILE A 245 -17.20 -11.61 0.10
CA ILE A 245 -18.65 -11.72 0.30
C ILE A 245 -19.20 -12.56 -0.86
N ALA A 246 -19.87 -13.67 -0.54
CA ALA A 246 -20.39 -14.61 -1.53
C ALA A 246 -21.87 -14.89 -1.29
N ASP A 247 -22.72 -14.82 -2.32
CA ASP A 247 -24.10 -15.28 -2.28
C ASP A 247 -24.27 -16.65 -2.97
N ASP A 248 -25.49 -17.12 -3.15
CA ASP A 248 -25.82 -18.40 -3.75
C ASP A 248 -25.53 -18.48 -5.27
N SER A 249 -25.30 -17.36 -5.94
CA SER A 249 -24.86 -17.32 -7.33
C SER A 249 -23.36 -17.56 -7.50
N ALA A 250 -22.58 -17.39 -6.43
CA ALA A 250 -21.14 -17.51 -6.47
C ALA A 250 -20.68 -18.94 -6.77
N ASN A 251 -19.67 -19.09 -7.62
CA ASN A 251 -19.04 -20.40 -7.81
C ASN A 251 -18.09 -20.70 -6.63
N PRO A 252 -18.40 -21.73 -5.79
CA PRO A 252 -17.60 -22.02 -4.61
C PRO A 252 -16.14 -22.38 -4.92
N HIS A 253 -15.87 -22.97 -6.08
CA HIS A 253 -14.51 -23.30 -6.51
C HIS A 253 -13.69 -22.06 -6.88
N ILE A 254 -14.32 -21.02 -7.44
CA ILE A 254 -13.65 -19.73 -7.71
C ILE A 254 -13.31 -19.07 -6.37
N VAL A 255 -14.29 -18.93 -5.47
CA VAL A 255 -14.08 -18.38 -4.13
C VAL A 255 -12.95 -19.10 -3.39
N ALA A 256 -12.98 -20.43 -3.42
CA ALA A 256 -11.95 -21.26 -2.78
C ALA A 256 -10.55 -20.99 -3.39
N ARG A 257 -10.42 -20.84 -4.71
CA ARG A 257 -9.13 -20.54 -5.35
C ARG A 257 -8.59 -19.17 -4.96
N GLU A 258 -9.44 -18.14 -4.86
CA GLU A 258 -9.04 -16.81 -4.40
C GLU A 258 -8.56 -16.85 -2.93
N MET A 259 -9.28 -17.61 -2.07
CA MET A 259 -8.86 -17.79 -0.68
C MET A 259 -7.53 -18.55 -0.56
N LEU A 260 -7.30 -19.57 -1.38
CA LEU A 260 -6.03 -20.32 -1.40
C LEU A 260 -4.88 -19.44 -1.92
N ALA A 261 -5.12 -18.67 -2.99
CA ALA A 261 -4.13 -17.75 -3.56
C ALA A 261 -3.69 -16.68 -2.55
N GLN A 262 -4.63 -16.13 -1.76
CA GLN A 262 -4.27 -15.18 -0.72
C GLN A 262 -3.54 -15.83 0.46
N ALA A 263 -3.98 -17.02 0.88
CA ALA A 263 -3.37 -17.74 2.01
C ALA A 263 -1.93 -18.21 1.73
N GLU A 264 -1.55 -18.39 0.45
CA GLU A 264 -0.19 -18.83 0.09
C GLU A 264 0.89 -17.74 0.26
N HIS A 265 0.51 -16.48 0.41
CA HIS A 265 1.45 -15.35 0.52
C HIS A 265 2.28 -15.43 1.80
N ASP A 266 1.62 -15.66 2.97
CA ASP A 266 2.29 -15.67 4.27
C ASP A 266 1.54 -16.57 5.27
N PRO A 267 2.23 -17.27 6.20
CA PRO A 267 1.59 -18.03 7.27
C PRO A 267 0.66 -17.20 8.16
N ARG A 268 0.78 -15.89 8.16
CA ARG A 268 -0.06 -14.94 8.91
C ARG A 268 -1.07 -14.21 8.04
N ALA A 269 -1.25 -14.60 6.78
CA ALA A 269 -2.28 -14.04 5.92
C ALA A 269 -3.67 -14.23 6.56
N ALA A 270 -4.49 -13.16 6.50
CA ALA A 270 -5.85 -13.19 7.02
C ALA A 270 -6.85 -13.38 5.87
N VAL A 271 -7.52 -14.53 5.83
CA VAL A 271 -8.38 -14.90 4.70
C VAL A 271 -9.77 -15.28 5.21
N VAL A 272 -10.74 -14.44 4.90
CA VAL A 272 -12.11 -14.52 5.43
C VAL A 272 -13.11 -14.63 4.28
N CYS A 273 -14.04 -15.57 4.37
CA CYS A 273 -15.25 -15.59 3.56
C CYS A 273 -16.45 -15.31 4.48
N VAL A 274 -17.30 -14.38 4.10
CA VAL A 274 -18.61 -14.15 4.71
C VAL A 274 -19.66 -14.46 3.65
N ALA A 275 -20.23 -15.66 3.74
CA ALA A 275 -21.25 -16.14 2.82
C ALA A 275 -22.64 -15.63 3.25
N VAL A 276 -23.50 -15.31 2.32
CA VAL A 276 -24.92 -15.03 2.57
C VAL A 276 -25.64 -16.36 2.63
N GLY A 277 -25.86 -16.88 3.84
CA GLY A 277 -26.44 -18.17 4.11
C GLY A 277 -25.43 -19.28 4.44
N ALA A 278 -25.84 -20.20 5.30
CA ALA A 278 -25.01 -21.29 5.80
C ALA A 278 -24.63 -22.33 4.74
N ASP A 279 -25.52 -22.57 3.77
CA ASP A 279 -25.28 -23.52 2.68
C ASP A 279 -24.14 -23.07 1.78
N VAL A 280 -24.10 -21.78 1.43
CA VAL A 280 -23.01 -21.20 0.64
C VAL A 280 -21.68 -21.33 1.36
N ALA A 281 -21.63 -21.05 2.67
CA ALA A 281 -20.43 -21.24 3.50
C ALA A 281 -19.96 -22.70 3.49
N SER A 282 -20.89 -23.65 3.56
CA SER A 282 -20.59 -25.08 3.52
C SER A 282 -20.00 -25.52 2.17
N LEU A 283 -20.54 -25.00 1.06
CA LEU A 283 -20.04 -25.26 -0.29
C LEU A 283 -18.63 -24.70 -0.50
N VAL A 284 -18.36 -23.48 -0.02
CA VAL A 284 -17.01 -22.89 -0.07
C VAL A 284 -16.01 -23.73 0.72
N ARG A 285 -16.36 -24.18 1.92
CA ARG A 285 -15.49 -25.06 2.72
C ARG A 285 -15.20 -26.37 2.00
N SER A 286 -16.22 -26.99 1.45
CA SER A 286 -16.08 -28.25 0.70
C SER A 286 -15.17 -28.07 -0.52
N ALA A 287 -15.27 -26.95 -1.22
CA ALA A 287 -14.40 -26.63 -2.34
C ALA A 287 -12.93 -26.42 -1.90
N ILE A 288 -12.69 -25.77 -0.76
CA ILE A 288 -11.35 -25.63 -0.18
C ILE A 288 -10.78 -26.99 0.20
N ASP A 289 -11.54 -27.86 0.85
CA ASP A 289 -11.13 -29.21 1.22
C ASP A 289 -10.76 -30.06 -0.01
N ALA A 290 -11.43 -29.84 -1.14
CA ALA A 290 -11.13 -30.52 -2.39
C ALA A 290 -9.86 -29.99 -3.08
N LEU A 291 -9.59 -28.70 -3.00
CA LEU A 291 -8.49 -28.04 -3.72
C LEU A 291 -7.16 -28.02 -2.94
N LEU A 292 -7.21 -27.86 -1.63
CA LEU A 292 -6.04 -27.72 -0.77
C LEU A 292 -5.01 -28.86 -0.88
N PRO A 293 -5.39 -30.15 -1.02
CA PRO A 293 -4.42 -31.23 -1.13
C PRO A 293 -3.47 -31.10 -2.33
N SER A 294 -3.89 -30.44 -3.41
CA SER A 294 -3.11 -30.24 -4.63
C SER A 294 -2.35 -28.90 -4.68
N ALA A 295 -2.52 -28.05 -3.66
CA ALA A 295 -1.87 -26.74 -3.61
C ALA A 295 -0.36 -26.86 -3.38
N ALA A 296 0.45 -26.21 -4.21
CA ALA A 296 1.92 -26.27 -4.16
C ALA A 296 2.49 -25.75 -2.82
N ARG A 297 1.85 -24.75 -2.21
CA ARG A 297 2.24 -24.14 -0.93
C ARG A 297 1.31 -24.53 0.22
N ARG A 298 0.78 -25.77 0.17
CA ARG A 298 -0.22 -26.27 1.12
C ARG A 298 0.15 -26.04 2.58
N ASP A 299 1.41 -26.19 2.95
CA ASP A 299 1.84 -26.06 4.34
C ASP A 299 1.67 -24.62 4.84
N ILE A 300 1.99 -23.61 4.01
CA ILE A 300 1.79 -22.19 4.32
C ILE A 300 0.30 -21.90 4.43
N ILE A 301 -0.49 -22.33 3.44
CA ILE A 301 -1.94 -22.13 3.39
C ILE A 301 -2.62 -22.71 4.63
N THR A 302 -2.23 -23.93 5.02
CA THR A 302 -2.79 -24.60 6.19
C THR A 302 -2.53 -23.82 7.49
N VAL A 303 -1.31 -23.27 7.63
CA VAL A 303 -0.95 -22.43 8.77
C VAL A 303 -1.74 -21.11 8.75
N ALA A 304 -1.87 -20.45 7.60
CA ALA A 304 -2.62 -19.21 7.45
C ALA A 304 -4.10 -19.41 7.83
N PHE A 305 -4.75 -20.46 7.34
CA PHE A 305 -6.14 -20.76 7.70
C PHE A 305 -6.31 -21.06 9.19
N ALA A 306 -5.37 -21.76 9.81
CA ALA A 306 -5.41 -22.03 11.25
C ALA A 306 -5.10 -20.77 12.08
N PHE A 307 -4.33 -19.81 11.55
CA PHE A 307 -3.95 -18.57 12.22
C PHE A 307 -5.06 -17.51 12.18
N ALA A 308 -5.54 -17.16 10.99
CA ALA A 308 -6.51 -16.07 10.77
C ALA A 308 -7.53 -16.37 9.65
N GLY A 309 -7.71 -17.64 9.28
CA GLY A 309 -8.70 -18.05 8.30
C GLY A 309 -10.09 -18.17 8.91
N ALA A 310 -11.11 -17.71 8.16
CA ALA A 310 -12.50 -17.83 8.58
C ALA A 310 -13.42 -18.16 7.40
N VAL A 311 -14.40 -19.05 7.63
CA VAL A 311 -15.54 -19.22 6.74
C VAL A 311 -16.80 -19.03 7.58
N LEU A 312 -17.38 -17.85 7.43
CA LEU A 312 -18.51 -17.39 8.21
C LEU A 312 -19.74 -17.27 7.31
N HIS A 313 -20.92 -17.18 7.90
CA HIS A 313 -22.13 -16.84 7.20
C HIS A 313 -22.90 -15.72 7.91
N ALA A 314 -23.60 -14.93 7.11
CA ALA A 314 -24.50 -13.89 7.53
C ALA A 314 -25.93 -14.22 7.05
N ASP A 315 -26.95 -13.78 7.81
CA ASP A 315 -28.35 -13.98 7.46
C ASP A 315 -28.83 -13.05 6.34
N SER A 316 -28.05 -12.02 6.02
CA SER A 316 -28.34 -11.07 4.95
C SER A 316 -27.06 -10.47 4.34
N LEU A 317 -27.18 -10.00 3.08
CA LEU A 317 -26.12 -9.25 2.42
C LEU A 317 -25.77 -7.98 3.19
N HIS A 318 -26.74 -7.29 3.78
CA HIS A 318 -26.51 -6.10 4.60
C HIS A 318 -25.59 -6.41 5.79
N ALA A 319 -25.84 -7.49 6.53
CA ALA A 319 -25.00 -7.90 7.65
C ALA A 319 -23.58 -8.30 7.19
N ALA A 320 -23.44 -8.94 6.01
CA ALA A 320 -22.14 -9.25 5.43
C ALA A 320 -21.34 -7.99 5.05
N VAL A 321 -21.99 -6.97 4.50
CA VAL A 321 -21.39 -5.68 4.15
C VAL A 321 -20.99 -4.91 5.41
N ASP A 322 -21.82 -4.89 6.45
CA ASP A 322 -21.50 -4.25 7.74
C ASP A 322 -20.29 -4.92 8.41
N PHE A 323 -20.21 -6.25 8.33
CA PHE A 323 -19.04 -6.98 8.77
C PHE A 323 -17.79 -6.57 7.98
N ALA A 324 -17.88 -6.52 6.64
CA ALA A 324 -16.77 -6.14 5.76
C ALA A 324 -16.30 -4.70 6.04
N ASN A 325 -17.21 -3.75 6.18
CA ASN A 325 -16.91 -2.36 6.54
C ASN A 325 -16.23 -2.26 7.91
N SER A 326 -16.66 -3.09 8.85
CA SER A 326 -16.05 -3.15 10.19
C SER A 326 -14.70 -3.83 10.17
N TRP A 327 -14.48 -4.84 9.32
CA TRP A 327 -13.21 -5.55 9.19
C TRP A 327 -12.20 -4.73 8.38
N ALA A 328 -12.64 -3.95 7.38
CA ALA A 328 -11.83 -3.05 6.57
C ALA A 328 -10.65 -3.77 5.88
N ALA A 329 -11.00 -4.65 4.95
CA ALA A 329 -10.07 -5.53 4.25
C ALA A 329 -9.05 -4.77 3.39
N GLU A 330 -7.86 -5.34 3.21
CA GLU A 330 -6.95 -4.99 2.13
C GLU A 330 -7.60 -5.24 0.76
N HIS A 331 -8.03 -6.49 0.54
CA HIS A 331 -8.74 -6.93 -0.66
C HIS A 331 -10.16 -7.34 -0.29
N LEU A 332 -11.17 -6.79 -0.96
CA LEU A 332 -12.57 -7.21 -0.82
C LEU A 332 -13.07 -7.74 -2.15
N LEU A 333 -13.42 -9.02 -2.21
CA LEU A 333 -14.06 -9.65 -3.38
C LEU A 333 -15.58 -9.75 -3.17
N LEU A 334 -16.34 -9.21 -4.10
CA LEU A 334 -17.79 -9.34 -4.15
C LEU A 334 -18.18 -10.42 -5.18
N ALA A 335 -18.38 -11.64 -4.72
CA ALA A 335 -18.84 -12.78 -5.51
C ALA A 335 -20.36 -12.91 -5.35
N LEU A 336 -21.09 -12.01 -6.00
CA LEU A 336 -22.52 -11.79 -5.85
C LEU A 336 -23.23 -11.84 -7.19
N THR A 337 -24.54 -12.04 -7.13
CA THR A 337 -25.46 -11.86 -8.28
C THR A 337 -25.21 -10.50 -8.93
N PRO A 338 -25.10 -10.42 -10.28
CA PRO A 338 -24.75 -9.18 -10.99
C PRO A 338 -25.62 -7.97 -10.62
N GLU A 339 -26.90 -8.19 -10.35
CA GLU A 339 -27.88 -7.15 -10.00
C GLU A 339 -27.58 -6.48 -8.63
N LEU A 340 -26.83 -7.17 -7.77
CA LEU A 340 -26.48 -6.67 -6.43
C LEU A 340 -25.11 -5.97 -6.37
N LEU A 341 -24.27 -6.11 -7.40
CA LEU A 341 -22.88 -5.65 -7.36
C LEU A 341 -22.75 -4.14 -7.17
N ASP A 342 -23.45 -3.34 -7.99
CA ASP A 342 -23.33 -1.88 -7.94
C ASP A 342 -23.88 -1.30 -6.64
N ALA A 343 -25.01 -1.81 -6.16
CA ALA A 343 -25.58 -1.39 -4.88
C ALA A 343 -24.69 -1.76 -3.70
N THR A 344 -24.08 -2.95 -3.76
CA THR A 344 -23.14 -3.41 -2.73
C THR A 344 -21.85 -2.58 -2.76
N LEU A 345 -21.29 -2.32 -3.93
CA LEU A 345 -20.12 -1.43 -4.09
C LEU A 345 -20.39 -0.06 -3.46
N ALA A 346 -21.57 0.52 -3.71
CA ALA A 346 -21.96 1.81 -3.13
C ALA A 346 -22.10 1.78 -1.60
N ALA A 347 -22.39 0.61 -1.01
CA ALA A 347 -22.50 0.41 0.44
C ALA A 347 -21.14 0.09 1.11
N VAL A 348 -20.15 -0.35 0.36
CA VAL A 348 -18.77 -0.56 0.86
C VAL A 348 -18.11 0.78 1.14
N ARG A 349 -17.50 0.92 2.32
CA ARG A 349 -16.84 2.16 2.78
C ARG A 349 -15.36 1.97 3.10
N ASN A 350 -14.99 0.80 3.58
CA ASN A 350 -13.67 0.53 4.13
C ASN A 350 -13.06 -0.71 3.45
N ALA A 351 -12.39 -0.51 2.34
CA ALA A 351 -11.59 -1.54 1.68
C ALA A 351 -10.38 -0.88 1.00
N GLY A 352 -9.25 -1.56 0.96
CA GLY A 352 -8.07 -1.10 0.21
C GLY A 352 -8.35 -1.11 -1.28
N THR A 353 -8.93 -2.22 -1.78
CA THR A 353 -9.50 -2.33 -3.15
C THR A 353 -10.69 -3.27 -3.15
N VAL A 354 -11.62 -3.08 -4.10
CA VAL A 354 -12.81 -3.93 -4.27
C VAL A 354 -12.76 -4.61 -5.63
N PHE A 355 -12.90 -5.93 -5.63
CA PHE A 355 -13.01 -6.77 -6.81
C PHE A 355 -14.49 -7.09 -7.03
N ILE A 356 -15.00 -6.78 -8.22
CA ILE A 356 -16.44 -6.80 -8.50
C ILE A 356 -16.77 -7.97 -9.42
N GLY A 357 -17.51 -8.95 -8.88
CA GLY A 357 -17.89 -10.18 -9.56
C GLY A 357 -16.80 -11.25 -9.51
N ASP A 358 -17.19 -12.49 -9.69
CA ASP A 358 -16.32 -13.67 -9.58
C ASP A 358 -15.32 -13.80 -10.74
N THR A 359 -15.51 -13.09 -11.84
CA THR A 359 -14.54 -13.01 -12.94
C THR A 359 -13.38 -12.05 -12.66
N THR A 360 -13.47 -11.26 -11.58
CA THR A 360 -12.44 -10.28 -11.19
C THR A 360 -11.53 -10.89 -10.13
N SER A 361 -10.63 -11.79 -10.56
CA SER A 361 -9.66 -12.41 -9.65
C SER A 361 -8.76 -11.37 -8.99
N VAL A 362 -8.46 -11.56 -7.70
CA VAL A 362 -7.49 -10.75 -6.93
C VAL A 362 -6.14 -10.72 -7.63
N ALA A 363 -5.69 -11.85 -8.17
CA ALA A 363 -4.45 -11.93 -8.94
C ALA A 363 -4.41 -11.01 -10.17
N PHE A 364 -5.57 -10.71 -10.79
CA PHE A 364 -5.58 -9.73 -11.89
C PHE A 364 -5.28 -8.32 -11.38
N GLY A 365 -5.79 -7.94 -10.21
CA GLY A 365 -5.48 -6.67 -9.55
C GLY A 365 -4.02 -6.57 -9.14
N ASP A 366 -3.46 -7.65 -8.62
CA ASP A 366 -2.06 -7.70 -8.19
C ASP A 366 -1.07 -7.49 -9.33
N TYR A 367 -1.41 -7.91 -10.55
CA TYR A 367 -0.44 -7.95 -11.62
C TYR A 367 -0.81 -7.16 -12.88
N MET A 368 -2.09 -7.03 -13.26
CA MET A 368 -2.40 -6.69 -14.65
C MET A 368 -3.46 -5.60 -14.86
N THR A 369 -4.43 -5.40 -13.97
CA THR A 369 -5.55 -4.48 -14.23
C THR A 369 -5.14 -3.00 -14.29
N GLY A 370 -4.01 -2.65 -13.71
CA GLY A 370 -3.58 -1.26 -13.57
C GLY A 370 -3.95 -0.63 -12.22
N ALA A 371 -4.73 -1.30 -11.39
CA ALA A 371 -4.87 -0.99 -9.97
C ALA A 371 -3.54 -1.20 -9.25
N ASN A 372 -3.41 -0.62 -8.05
CA ASN A 372 -2.21 -0.77 -7.25
C ASN A 372 -2.44 -1.80 -6.15
N HIS A 373 -1.48 -2.70 -5.95
CA HIS A 373 -1.54 -3.72 -4.89
C HIS A 373 -0.79 -3.32 -3.60
N VAL A 374 -0.20 -2.13 -3.55
CA VAL A 374 0.34 -1.59 -2.29
C VAL A 374 -0.82 -0.97 -1.53
N LEU A 375 -1.41 -1.75 -0.65
CA LEU A 375 -2.69 -1.47 0.00
C LEU A 375 -2.54 -1.44 1.53
N PRO A 376 -3.43 -0.75 2.24
CA PRO A 376 -3.46 -0.76 3.69
C PRO A 376 -3.96 -2.10 4.21
N THR A 377 -3.26 -2.69 5.18
CA THR A 377 -3.64 -3.90 5.90
C THR A 377 -4.00 -3.60 7.36
N GLY A 378 -4.36 -4.59 8.16
CA GLY A 378 -4.59 -4.42 9.59
C GLY A 378 -5.82 -3.57 9.93
N GLY A 379 -6.80 -3.51 9.03
CA GLY A 379 -7.98 -2.66 9.19
C GLY A 379 -7.72 -1.17 8.91
N LEU A 380 -6.53 -0.82 8.41
CA LEU A 380 -6.17 0.57 8.12
C LEU A 380 -6.84 1.13 6.87
N ALA A 381 -7.54 0.32 6.07
CA ALA A 381 -8.38 0.79 4.97
C ALA A 381 -9.49 1.76 5.42
N ARG A 382 -9.69 1.95 6.74
CA ARG A 382 -10.56 3.00 7.30
C ARG A 382 -9.98 4.40 7.17
N CYS A 383 -8.68 4.55 7.06
CA CYS A 383 -7.99 5.84 7.09
C CYS A 383 -6.86 5.99 6.08
N TYR A 384 -6.47 4.90 5.42
CA TYR A 384 -5.50 4.90 4.32
C TYR A 384 -6.14 4.36 3.05
N SER A 385 -5.68 4.85 1.91
CA SER A 385 -6.02 4.35 0.58
C SER A 385 -4.89 3.49 0.01
N GLY A 386 -5.19 2.73 -1.02
CA GLY A 386 -4.15 2.11 -1.85
C GLY A 386 -3.24 3.16 -2.50
N LEU A 387 -1.99 2.78 -2.72
CA LEU A 387 -0.98 3.66 -3.32
C LEU A 387 -1.42 4.15 -4.70
N SER A 388 -1.31 5.43 -4.93
CA SER A 388 -1.70 6.06 -6.19
C SER A 388 -0.80 7.26 -6.54
N THR A 389 -1.06 7.92 -7.66
CA THR A 389 -0.39 9.19 -8.02
C THR A 389 -0.56 10.27 -6.95
N LEU A 390 -1.64 10.23 -6.15
CA LEU A 390 -1.90 11.19 -5.09
C LEU A 390 -0.86 11.14 -3.96
N ASP A 391 -0.24 9.97 -3.75
CA ASP A 391 0.81 9.79 -2.75
C ASP A 391 2.13 10.47 -3.12
N PHE A 392 2.34 10.75 -4.39
CA PHE A 392 3.58 11.33 -4.93
C PHE A 392 3.48 12.83 -5.21
N ILE A 393 2.39 13.45 -4.79
CA ILE A 393 2.16 14.88 -4.90
C ILE A 393 1.91 15.49 -3.52
N ARG A 394 2.14 16.78 -3.43
CA ARG A 394 1.66 17.65 -2.35
C ARG A 394 0.86 18.79 -2.94
N TRP A 395 -0.03 19.35 -2.16
CA TRP A 395 -0.81 20.50 -2.57
C TRP A 395 -0.15 21.79 -2.08
N THR A 396 0.14 22.71 -3.00
CA THR A 396 0.49 24.09 -2.64
C THR A 396 -0.75 24.94 -2.74
N SER A 397 -1.20 25.48 -1.61
CA SER A 397 -2.27 26.47 -1.56
C SER A 397 -1.70 27.86 -1.81
N TRP A 398 -2.43 28.69 -2.53
CA TRP A 398 -2.10 30.07 -2.77
C TRP A 398 -3.35 30.95 -2.67
N GLN A 399 -3.15 32.25 -2.38
CA GLN A 399 -4.22 33.22 -2.25
C GLN A 399 -3.85 34.47 -3.04
N ARG A 400 -4.85 35.09 -3.64
CA ARG A 400 -4.74 36.38 -4.31
C ARG A 400 -5.90 37.27 -3.87
N VAL A 401 -5.57 38.46 -3.39
CA VAL A 401 -6.56 39.42 -2.90
C VAL A 401 -6.31 40.75 -3.64
N THR A 402 -7.36 41.30 -4.26
CA THR A 402 -7.27 42.65 -4.86
C THR A 402 -7.17 43.71 -3.78
N ARG A 403 -6.66 44.90 -4.10
CA ARG A 403 -6.58 46.02 -3.15
C ARG A 403 -7.97 46.41 -2.57
N GLN A 404 -9.00 46.38 -3.41
CA GLN A 404 -10.37 46.69 -2.99
C GLN A 404 -10.90 45.63 -2.00
N ALA A 405 -10.69 44.36 -2.28
CA ALA A 405 -11.08 43.28 -1.39
C ALA A 405 -10.27 43.33 -0.07
N ALA A 406 -8.97 43.63 -0.14
CA ALA A 406 -8.15 43.81 1.08
C ALA A 406 -8.70 44.92 1.99
N ALA A 407 -9.17 46.04 1.41
CA ALA A 407 -9.78 47.12 2.17
C ALA A 407 -11.10 46.68 2.84
N SER A 408 -11.91 45.85 2.18
CA SER A 408 -13.14 45.29 2.77
C SER A 408 -12.88 44.29 3.92
N LEU A 409 -11.84 43.49 3.81
CA LEU A 409 -11.47 42.50 4.84
C LEU A 409 -10.82 43.14 6.08
N ALA A 410 -10.17 44.27 5.95
CA ALA A 410 -9.25 44.84 6.95
C ALA A 410 -9.86 44.98 8.35
N ALA A 411 -11.11 45.45 8.45
CA ALA A 411 -11.78 45.66 9.73
C ALA A 411 -12.15 44.32 10.43
N ASP A 412 -12.67 43.35 9.68
CA ASP A 412 -13.12 42.09 10.24
C ASP A 412 -11.94 41.20 10.62
N VAL A 413 -10.90 41.14 9.79
CA VAL A 413 -9.65 40.42 10.13
C VAL A 413 -9.02 41.06 11.39
N GLY A 414 -9.03 42.40 11.49
CA GLY A 414 -8.54 43.07 12.67
C GLY A 414 -9.29 42.69 13.96
N ARG A 415 -10.63 42.59 13.92
CA ARG A 415 -11.45 42.16 15.07
C ARG A 415 -11.17 40.71 15.47
N VAL A 416 -11.08 39.80 14.49
CA VAL A 416 -10.77 38.38 14.77
C VAL A 416 -9.38 38.25 15.39
N ALA A 417 -8.37 38.89 14.80
CA ALA A 417 -7.00 38.85 15.32
C ALA A 417 -6.88 39.42 16.75
N GLU A 418 -7.61 40.50 17.06
CA GLU A 418 -7.66 41.04 18.43
C GLU A 418 -8.32 40.09 19.43
N SER A 419 -9.39 39.38 19.01
CA SER A 419 -10.05 38.40 19.88
C SER A 419 -9.14 37.22 20.23
N GLU A 420 -8.14 36.94 19.39
CA GLU A 420 -7.11 35.92 19.60
C GLU A 420 -5.87 36.48 20.33
N GLY A 421 -5.85 37.76 20.69
CA GLY A 421 -4.71 38.41 21.32
C GLY A 421 -3.52 38.64 20.37
N LEU A 422 -3.78 38.80 19.07
CA LEU A 422 -2.77 38.98 18.03
C LEU A 422 -2.75 40.41 17.44
N PRO A 423 -2.33 41.43 18.19
CA PRO A 423 -2.41 42.83 17.77
C PRO A 423 -1.58 43.16 16.51
N SER A 424 -0.47 42.45 16.30
CA SER A 424 0.34 42.63 15.10
C SER A 424 -0.35 42.16 13.82
N HIS A 425 -1.13 41.07 13.89
CA HIS A 425 -2.00 40.60 12.80
C HIS A 425 -3.12 41.60 12.52
N ALA A 426 -3.75 42.14 13.58
CA ALA A 426 -4.76 43.18 13.43
C ALA A 426 -4.22 44.42 12.75
N ALA A 427 -3.04 44.91 13.15
CA ALA A 427 -2.37 46.04 12.54
C ALA A 427 -1.99 45.78 11.07
N ALA A 428 -1.49 44.59 10.76
CA ALA A 428 -1.14 44.17 9.38
C ALA A 428 -2.37 44.14 8.47
N ALA A 429 -3.53 43.73 8.95
CA ALA A 429 -4.77 43.79 8.19
C ALA A 429 -5.27 45.20 8.01
N ARG A 430 -5.33 46.00 9.07
CA ARG A 430 -5.87 47.36 9.05
C ARG A 430 -5.09 48.37 8.23
N GLN A 431 -3.82 48.12 7.92
CA GLN A 431 -3.06 48.97 6.99
C GLN A 431 -3.73 49.13 5.60
N TRP A 432 -4.59 48.17 5.25
CA TRP A 432 -5.31 48.17 3.97
C TRP A 432 -6.66 48.90 4.04
N SER A 433 -7.11 49.33 5.22
CA SER A 433 -8.40 50.04 5.42
C SER A 433 -8.47 51.39 4.70
N ALA A 434 -7.35 51.99 4.41
CA ALA A 434 -7.30 53.26 3.64
C ALA A 434 -7.06 52.94 2.17
N ALA A 435 -8.09 53.02 1.34
CA ALA A 435 -7.91 53.15 -0.11
C ALA A 435 -7.16 54.49 -0.38
N ARG A 436 -5.86 54.43 -0.71
CA ARG A 436 -5.18 55.52 -1.35
C ARG A 436 -5.38 55.46 -2.85
#